data_c843db1675efa32583c403d19f2d094f
#
_entry.id   c843db1675efa32583c403d19f2d094f
#
_cell.length_a   1.000
_cell.length_b   1.000
_cell.length_c   1.000
_cell.angle_alpha   90.00
_cell.angle_beta   90.00
_cell.angle_gamma   90.00
#
_symmetry.space_group_name_H-M   'P 1'
#
loop_
_entity.id
_entity.type
_entity.pdbx_description
1 polymer ?
#
loop_
_entity_poly.entity_id
_entity_poly.type
_entity_poly.pdbx_seq_one_letter_code
_entity_poly.pdbx_strand_id
1 'polypeptide(L)'
;MVNFGFTISKSTRIDYDQTPKDVARYVVAYEPSALLCIGCGCCTATCSAGQFTPFNLRRIQLQVHRGELAGLEQETEKCMLCGKCQMVCPRGVNTRHLVMTIHKAMTLYNRGELKDL
;
A
#
# COMPACT_ATOMS: atom_id res chain seq x y z
N MET A 1 28.80 1.22 22.75
CA MET A 1 27.88 1.89 21.86
C MET A 1 28.26 3.35 21.76
N VAL A 2 28.49 3.83 20.56
CA VAL A 2 28.90 5.24 20.35
C VAL A 2 27.63 6.10 20.33
N ASN A 3 27.61 7.13 21.18
CA ASN A 3 26.51 8.07 21.26
C ASN A 3 26.91 9.37 20.54
N PHE A 4 26.23 9.67 19.45
CA PHE A 4 26.47 10.85 18.64
C PHE A 4 25.59 12.05 19.00
N GLY A 5 24.90 12.00 20.15
CA GLY A 5 23.97 13.06 20.55
C GLY A 5 22.57 12.96 19.95
N PHE A 6 22.26 11.85 19.30
CA PHE A 6 20.93 11.56 18.78
C PHE A 6 20.62 10.08 18.98
N THR A 7 19.34 9.75 19.04
CA THR A 7 18.89 8.37 19.20
C THR A 7 18.85 7.67 17.85
N ILE A 8 19.57 6.54 17.74
CA ILE A 8 19.52 5.71 16.55
C ILE A 8 18.42 4.67 16.75
N SER A 9 17.42 4.69 15.88
CA SER A 9 16.35 3.70 15.93
C SER A 9 16.90 2.33 15.54
N LYS A 10 16.26 1.28 16.09
CA LYS A 10 16.62 -0.09 15.75
C LYS A 10 16.50 -0.30 14.24
N SER A 11 17.52 -0.90 13.64
CA SER A 11 17.50 -1.16 12.21
C SER A 11 16.34 -2.09 11.83
N THR A 12 15.62 -1.73 10.78
CA THR A 12 14.54 -2.54 10.22
C THR A 12 15.09 -3.29 9.01
N ARG A 13 15.02 -4.61 9.08
CA ARG A 13 15.44 -5.47 7.97
C ARG A 13 14.22 -6.18 7.41
N ILE A 14 14.03 -6.09 6.10
CA ILE A 14 12.98 -6.81 5.39
C ILE A 14 13.67 -7.80 4.46
N ASP A 15 13.36 -9.09 4.64
CA ASP A 15 13.83 -10.11 3.72
C ASP A 15 12.76 -10.31 2.64
N TYR A 16 12.98 -9.71 1.49
CA TYR A 16 12.02 -9.71 0.40
C TYR A 16 11.64 -11.11 -0.07
N ASP A 17 12.60 -12.04 -0.04
CA ASP A 17 12.35 -13.42 -0.50
C ASP A 17 11.46 -14.21 0.46
N GLN A 18 11.43 -13.83 1.74
CA GLN A 18 10.65 -14.50 2.78
C GLN A 18 9.30 -13.83 3.04
N THR A 19 9.09 -12.60 2.53
CA THR A 19 7.82 -11.90 2.73
C THR A 19 6.72 -12.51 1.85
N PRO A 20 5.46 -12.54 2.34
CA PRO A 20 4.34 -13.03 1.53
C PRO A 20 4.08 -12.10 0.35
N LYS A 21 3.92 -12.67 -0.83
CA LYS A 21 3.66 -11.93 -2.07
C LYS A 21 2.28 -12.22 -2.65
N ASP A 22 1.47 -12.98 -1.93
CA ASP A 22 0.15 -13.39 -2.41
C ASP A 22 -0.77 -12.20 -2.65
N VAL A 23 -0.75 -11.23 -1.73
CA VAL A 23 -1.55 -10.02 -1.85
C VAL A 23 -1.11 -9.20 -3.07
N ALA A 24 0.19 -9.05 -3.29
CA ALA A 24 0.72 -8.34 -4.45
C ALA A 24 0.30 -9.01 -5.76
N ARG A 25 0.37 -10.34 -5.83
CA ARG A 25 -0.07 -11.10 -6.99
C ARG A 25 -1.56 -10.92 -7.27
N TYR A 26 -2.37 -10.98 -6.23
CA TYR A 26 -3.79 -10.75 -6.34
C TYR A 26 -4.10 -9.34 -6.87
N VAL A 27 -3.45 -8.34 -6.31
CA VAL A 27 -3.65 -6.94 -6.70
C VAL A 27 -3.26 -6.74 -8.17
N VAL A 28 -2.13 -7.27 -8.59
CA VAL A 28 -1.68 -7.17 -9.99
C VAL A 28 -2.63 -7.88 -10.95
N ALA A 29 -3.19 -9.02 -10.53
CA ALA A 29 -4.12 -9.79 -11.35
C ALA A 29 -5.45 -9.04 -11.57
N TYR A 30 -5.96 -8.36 -10.54
CA TYR A 30 -7.26 -7.67 -10.61
C TYR A 30 -7.15 -6.18 -10.96
N GLU A 31 -5.99 -5.57 -10.73
CA GLU A 31 -5.74 -4.18 -11.11
C GLU A 31 -4.32 -4.06 -11.68
N PRO A 32 -4.15 -4.41 -12.96
CA PRO A 32 -2.82 -4.38 -13.60
C PRO A 32 -2.15 -3.01 -13.62
N SER A 33 -2.93 -1.92 -13.55
CA SER A 33 -2.37 -0.57 -13.53
C SER A 33 -1.51 -0.31 -12.31
N ALA A 34 -1.61 -1.13 -11.26
CA ALA A 34 -0.76 -1.05 -10.08
C ALA A 34 0.74 -1.12 -10.44
N LEU A 35 1.09 -1.84 -11.50
CA LEU A 35 2.47 -1.94 -11.97
C LEU A 35 3.01 -0.65 -12.58
N LEU A 36 2.14 0.28 -12.94
CA LEU A 36 2.55 1.56 -13.53
C LEU A 36 2.99 2.59 -12.49
N CYS A 37 2.73 2.33 -11.22
CA CYS A 37 3.06 3.26 -10.14
C CYS A 37 4.58 3.46 -10.02
N ILE A 38 4.99 4.74 -10.01
CA ILE A 38 6.41 5.12 -9.84
C ILE A 38 6.71 5.69 -8.45
N GLY A 39 5.73 5.69 -7.56
CA GLY A 39 5.92 6.18 -6.18
C GLY A 39 6.08 7.68 -6.05
N CYS A 40 5.56 8.47 -7.01
CA CYS A 40 5.74 9.93 -7.03
C CYS A 40 5.04 10.68 -5.89
N GLY A 41 4.00 10.08 -5.28
CA GLY A 41 3.31 10.67 -4.13
C GLY A 41 2.22 11.68 -4.46
N CYS A 42 1.89 11.92 -5.73
CA CYS A 42 0.81 12.84 -6.11
C CYS A 42 -0.53 12.43 -5.51
N CYS A 43 -0.83 11.13 -5.51
CA CYS A 43 -2.06 10.59 -4.91
C CYS A 43 -2.14 10.91 -3.42
N THR A 44 -1.06 10.76 -2.69
CA THR A 44 -0.99 11.06 -1.25
C THR A 44 -1.13 12.56 -0.99
N ALA A 45 -0.47 13.39 -1.79
CA ALA A 45 -0.51 14.83 -1.62
C ALA A 45 -1.92 15.40 -1.79
N THR A 46 -2.76 14.78 -2.61
CA THR A 46 -4.12 15.25 -2.90
C THR A 46 -5.20 14.56 -2.08
N CYS A 47 -4.86 13.50 -1.34
CA CYS A 47 -5.81 12.62 -0.67
C CYS A 47 -6.60 13.35 0.42
N SER A 48 -7.94 13.33 0.33
CA SER A 48 -8.81 13.91 1.34
C SER A 48 -8.70 13.19 2.69
N ALA A 49 -8.63 11.87 2.67
CA ALA A 49 -8.45 11.08 3.88
C ALA A 49 -7.10 11.35 4.54
N GLY A 50 -6.06 11.59 3.75
CA GLY A 50 -4.72 11.88 4.25
C GLY A 50 -4.60 13.19 5.01
N GLN A 51 -5.55 14.12 4.83
CA GLN A 51 -5.57 15.38 5.57
C GLN A 51 -6.11 15.23 6.98
N PHE A 52 -6.94 14.22 7.22
CA PHE A 52 -7.62 14.01 8.50
C PHE A 52 -7.12 12.77 9.24
N THR A 53 -6.45 11.86 8.54
CA THR A 53 -5.96 10.60 9.08
C THR A 53 -4.55 10.36 8.58
N PRO A 54 -3.78 9.42 9.16
CA PRO A 54 -2.45 9.07 8.66
C PRO A 54 -2.47 8.20 7.38
N PHE A 55 -3.60 8.15 6.67
CA PHE A 55 -3.72 7.39 5.42
C PHE A 55 -2.75 7.90 4.36
N ASN A 56 -1.98 6.99 3.76
CA ASN A 56 -0.97 7.32 2.76
C ASN A 56 -0.94 6.21 1.69
N LEU A 57 -1.58 6.48 0.56
CA LEU A 57 -1.72 5.49 -0.51
C LEU A 57 -0.37 5.08 -1.11
N ARG A 58 0.53 6.03 -1.27
CA ARG A 58 1.88 5.74 -1.78
C ARG A 58 2.59 4.72 -0.89
N ARG A 59 2.52 4.91 0.41
CA ARG A 59 3.11 3.99 1.40
C ARG A 59 2.43 2.61 1.36
N ILE A 60 1.11 2.59 1.26
CA ILE A 60 0.34 1.34 1.17
C ILE A 60 0.76 0.54 -0.06
N GLN A 61 0.90 1.19 -1.20
CA GLN A 61 1.33 0.56 -2.44
C GLN A 61 2.72 -0.07 -2.28
N LEU A 62 3.65 0.64 -1.67
CA LEU A 62 4.99 0.12 -1.40
C LEU A 62 4.95 -1.07 -0.44
N GLN A 63 4.12 -1.00 0.60
CA GLN A 63 3.97 -2.08 1.57
C GLN A 63 3.43 -3.35 0.94
N VAL A 64 2.45 -3.22 0.04
CA VAL A 64 1.90 -4.37 -0.70
C VAL A 64 2.99 -5.07 -1.51
N HIS A 65 3.79 -4.31 -2.25
CA HIS A 65 4.83 -4.88 -3.08
C HIS A 65 6.00 -5.46 -2.28
N ARG A 66 6.25 -4.95 -1.09
CA ARG A 66 7.29 -5.50 -0.19
C ARG A 66 6.81 -6.71 0.61
N GLY A 67 5.50 -6.91 0.71
CA GLY A 67 4.91 -7.93 1.55
C GLY A 67 4.77 -7.53 3.02
N GLU A 68 4.86 -6.23 3.33
CA GLU A 68 4.61 -5.71 4.68
C GLU A 68 3.11 -5.52 4.89
N LEU A 69 2.42 -6.59 5.24
CA LEU A 69 0.95 -6.62 5.21
C LEU A 69 0.28 -6.21 6.52
N ALA A 70 1.05 -5.99 7.59
CA ALA A 70 0.50 -5.66 8.90
C ALA A 70 -0.30 -4.36 8.87
N GLY A 71 -1.56 -4.42 9.28
CA GLY A 71 -2.42 -3.25 9.41
C GLY A 71 -2.95 -2.66 8.11
N LEU A 72 -2.69 -3.26 6.95
CA LEU A 72 -3.15 -2.73 5.66
C LEU A 72 -4.67 -2.75 5.52
N GLU A 73 -5.35 -3.74 6.11
CA GLU A 73 -6.81 -3.80 6.05
C GLU A 73 -7.42 -2.55 6.69
N GLN A 74 -6.96 -2.19 7.88
CA GLN A 74 -7.43 -1.01 8.59
C GLN A 74 -7.03 0.28 7.88
N GLU A 75 -5.83 0.33 7.32
CA GLU A 75 -5.37 1.52 6.59
C GLU A 75 -6.21 1.77 5.34
N THR A 76 -6.54 0.74 4.58
CA THR A 76 -7.35 0.89 3.37
C THR A 76 -8.79 1.31 3.67
N GLU A 77 -9.32 1.01 4.86
CA GLU A 77 -10.65 1.44 5.28
C GLU A 77 -10.76 2.96 5.45
N LYS A 78 -9.66 3.65 5.64
CA LYS A 78 -9.65 5.12 5.79
C LYS A 78 -9.91 5.86 4.49
N CYS A 79 -9.81 5.20 3.36
CA CYS A 79 -10.04 5.80 2.04
C CYS A 79 -11.51 6.19 1.88
N MET A 80 -11.75 7.43 1.46
CA MET A 80 -13.10 7.97 1.23
C MET A 80 -13.61 7.71 -0.19
N LEU A 81 -12.80 7.08 -1.05
CA LEU A 81 -13.13 6.79 -2.44
C LEU A 81 -13.53 8.02 -3.26
N CYS A 82 -12.96 9.19 -2.93
CA CYS A 82 -13.26 10.44 -3.61
C CYS A 82 -12.73 10.52 -5.06
N GLY A 83 -11.74 9.71 -5.40
CA GLY A 83 -11.19 9.63 -6.75
C GLY A 83 -10.20 10.72 -7.13
N LYS A 84 -9.84 11.65 -6.25
CA LYS A 84 -8.86 12.70 -6.54
C LYS A 84 -7.50 12.15 -6.92
N CYS A 85 -7.06 11.09 -6.24
CA CYS A 85 -5.78 10.45 -6.51
C CYS A 85 -5.70 9.91 -7.93
N GLN A 86 -6.80 9.37 -8.45
CA GLN A 86 -6.85 8.86 -9.82
C GLN A 86 -6.70 9.98 -10.85
N MET A 87 -7.27 11.14 -10.57
CA MET A 87 -7.21 12.29 -11.46
C MET A 87 -5.82 12.89 -11.59
N VAL A 88 -5.02 12.81 -10.54
CA VAL A 88 -3.69 13.44 -10.49
C VAL A 88 -2.55 12.47 -10.78
N CYS A 89 -2.82 11.18 -10.88
CA CYS A 89 -1.79 10.19 -11.13
C CYS A 89 -1.17 10.35 -12.52
N PRO A 90 0.13 10.68 -12.64
CA PRO A 90 0.76 10.88 -13.95
C PRO A 90 0.93 9.58 -14.74
N ARG A 91 0.82 8.44 -14.08
CA ARG A 91 0.96 7.12 -14.71
C ARG A 91 -0.38 6.49 -15.07
N GLY A 92 -1.49 7.14 -14.77
CA GLY A 92 -2.81 6.61 -15.07
C GLY A 92 -3.22 5.40 -14.26
N VAL A 93 -2.69 5.23 -13.05
CA VAL A 93 -3.08 4.15 -12.15
C VAL A 93 -4.52 4.37 -11.70
N ASN A 94 -5.34 3.32 -11.78
CA ASN A 94 -6.71 3.35 -11.24
C ASN A 94 -6.66 3.18 -9.73
N THR A 95 -6.27 4.24 -9.03
CA THR A 95 -5.98 4.23 -7.60
C THR A 95 -7.19 3.90 -6.75
N ARG A 96 -8.37 4.36 -7.16
CA ARG A 96 -9.62 4.08 -6.47
C ARG A 96 -9.92 2.59 -6.44
N HIS A 97 -9.85 1.94 -7.59
CA HIS A 97 -10.02 0.48 -7.69
C HIS A 97 -8.87 -0.25 -7.01
N LEU A 98 -7.67 0.30 -7.08
CA LEU A 98 -6.48 -0.26 -6.43
C LEU A 98 -6.70 -0.38 -4.91
N VAL A 99 -7.19 0.67 -4.26
CA VAL A 99 -7.45 0.64 -2.81
C VAL A 99 -8.50 -0.42 -2.47
N MET A 100 -9.58 -0.48 -3.25
CA MET A 100 -10.62 -1.49 -3.06
C MET A 100 -10.07 -2.90 -3.23
N THR A 101 -9.23 -3.11 -4.22
CA THR A 101 -8.60 -4.41 -4.50
C THR A 101 -7.66 -4.82 -3.37
N ILE A 102 -6.85 -3.89 -2.87
CA ILE A 102 -5.94 -4.13 -1.75
C ILE A 102 -6.75 -4.52 -0.49
N HIS A 103 -7.81 -3.79 -0.21
CA HIS A 103 -8.66 -4.08 0.95
C HIS A 103 -9.26 -5.49 0.86
N LYS A 104 -9.80 -5.83 -0.29
CA LYS A 104 -10.38 -7.16 -0.53
C LYS A 104 -9.31 -8.26 -0.41
N ALA A 105 -8.12 -8.02 -0.98
CA ALA A 105 -7.01 -8.96 -0.90
C ALA A 105 -6.56 -9.18 0.55
N MET A 106 -6.48 -8.12 1.34
CA MET A 106 -6.12 -8.23 2.76
C MET A 106 -7.18 -8.98 3.56
N THR A 107 -8.45 -8.74 3.27
CA THR A 107 -9.54 -9.46 3.92
C THR A 107 -9.43 -10.97 3.65
N LEU A 108 -9.20 -11.34 2.40
CA LEU A 108 -9.04 -12.74 2.01
C LEU A 108 -7.78 -13.35 2.62
N TYR A 109 -6.69 -12.59 2.67
CA TYR A 109 -5.44 -13.04 3.27
C TYR A 109 -5.59 -13.35 4.76
N ASN A 110 -6.25 -12.45 5.49
CA ASN A 110 -6.48 -12.62 6.92
C ASN A 110 -7.40 -13.80 7.25
N ARG A 111 -8.30 -14.13 6.32
CA ARG A 111 -9.17 -15.32 6.42
C ARG A 111 -8.47 -16.60 5.98
N GLY A 112 -7.31 -16.51 5.37
CA GLY A 112 -6.60 -17.66 4.82
C GLY A 112 -7.20 -18.18 3.54
N GLU A 113 -8.07 -17.42 2.88
CA GLU A 113 -8.75 -17.81 1.63
C GLU A 113 -7.99 -17.40 0.38
N LEU A 114 -6.97 -16.55 0.53
CA LEU A 114 -6.17 -16.09 -0.59
C LEU A 114 -5.25 -17.22 -1.05
N LYS A 115 -5.54 -17.76 -2.22
CA LYS A 115 -4.72 -18.79 -2.83
C LYS A 115 -3.75 -18.18 -3.82
N ASP A 116 -2.62 -18.82 -4.01
CA ASP A 116 -1.65 -18.43 -5.02
C ASP A 116 -2.30 -18.42 -6.40
N LEU A 117 -2.15 -17.29 -7.08
CA LEU A 117 -2.60 -17.13 -8.46
C LEU A 117 -1.50 -17.51 -9.43
#